data_e94323efcfea4cd92a89905a93e179fe
#
_entry.id   e94323efcfea4cd92a89905a93e179fe
#
_cell.length_a   1.000
_cell.length_b   1.000
_cell.length_c   1.000
_cell.angle_alpha   90.00
_cell.angle_beta   90.00
_cell.angle_gamma   90.00
#
_symmetry.space_group_name_H-M   'P 1'
#
loop_
_entity.id
_entity.type
_entity.pdbx_description
1 polymer ?
#
loop_
_entity_poly.entity_id
_entity_poly.type
_entity_poly.pdbx_seq_one_letter_code
_entity_poly.pdbx_strand_id
1 'polypeptide(L)'
;MYTPFQLAKRLGVTKETLRTWETEGKISATKTKGGHRRYNMPTFGNEEPSYPHRCIAYARVSSQKQKADLERQIEFLRSRFPTYEIISDIGSGINFKRKGLLSILDLAMQGKLKDVVVAHKDRLCRFGFEILDHIFRYTGATITILEDSKDDPTEDLSKDIMSIITVFSARYHGSRKYNQENGDSEDEDIPKPSTEGSI
;
A
#
# COMPACT_ATOMS: atom_id res chain seq x y z
N MET A 1 -17.23 -15.93 26.00
CA MET A 1 -16.64 -15.42 27.25
C MET A 1 -15.47 -16.30 27.68
N TYR A 2 -14.33 -15.72 28.04
CA TYR A 2 -13.10 -16.42 28.41
C TYR A 2 -12.77 -16.24 29.88
N THR A 3 -12.14 -17.24 30.47
CA THR A 3 -11.51 -17.06 31.78
C THR A 3 -10.27 -16.17 31.63
N PRO A 4 -9.79 -15.50 32.70
CA PRO A 4 -8.56 -14.72 32.66
C PRO A 4 -7.36 -15.49 32.10
N PHE A 5 -7.25 -16.76 32.42
CA PHE A 5 -6.19 -17.64 31.94
C PHE A 5 -6.30 -17.93 30.44
N GLN A 6 -7.51 -18.26 29.97
CA GLN A 6 -7.74 -18.55 28.56
C GLN A 6 -7.50 -17.32 27.68
N LEU A 7 -7.95 -16.14 28.11
CA LEU A 7 -7.76 -14.91 27.36
C LEU A 7 -6.29 -14.47 27.35
N ALA A 8 -5.62 -14.53 28.51
CA ALA A 8 -4.20 -14.22 28.64
C ALA A 8 -3.35 -15.08 27.69
N LYS A 9 -3.58 -16.41 27.70
CA LYS A 9 -2.89 -17.36 26.80
C LYS A 9 -3.16 -17.05 25.32
N ARG A 10 -4.39 -16.72 24.97
CA ARG A 10 -4.79 -16.45 23.58
C ARG A 10 -4.22 -15.14 23.03
N LEU A 11 -4.07 -14.13 23.88
CA LEU A 11 -3.53 -12.82 23.51
C LEU A 11 -2.02 -12.70 23.72
N GLY A 12 -1.38 -13.73 24.28
CA GLY A 12 0.06 -13.69 24.58
C GLY A 12 0.45 -12.70 25.68
N VAL A 13 -0.46 -12.38 26.60
CA VAL A 13 -0.26 -11.41 27.69
C VAL A 13 -0.43 -12.05 29.06
N THR A 14 -0.07 -11.31 30.12
CA THR A 14 -0.26 -11.79 31.50
C THR A 14 -1.69 -11.51 32.00
N LYS A 15 -2.11 -12.17 33.10
CA LYS A 15 -3.40 -11.89 33.74
C LYS A 15 -3.42 -10.49 34.36
N GLU A 16 -2.28 -10.01 34.79
CA GLU A 16 -2.08 -8.66 35.33
C GLU A 16 -2.34 -7.61 34.24
N THR A 17 -1.81 -7.83 33.02
CA THR A 17 -2.08 -6.98 31.85
C THR A 17 -3.58 -6.90 31.57
N LEU A 18 -4.32 -8.01 31.63
CA LEU A 18 -5.77 -7.99 31.45
C LEU A 18 -6.50 -7.17 32.52
N ARG A 19 -6.02 -7.19 33.78
CA ARG A 19 -6.58 -6.36 34.85
C ARG A 19 -6.31 -4.89 34.63
N THR A 20 -5.09 -4.54 34.20
CA THR A 20 -4.74 -3.16 33.85
C THR A 20 -5.64 -2.66 32.73
N TRP A 21 -5.82 -3.44 31.68
CA TRP A 21 -6.70 -3.08 30.56
C TRP A 21 -8.17 -2.96 30.97
N GLU A 22 -8.64 -3.79 31.93
CA GLU A 22 -9.98 -3.65 32.52
C GLU A 22 -10.12 -2.34 33.28
N THR A 23 -9.10 -1.96 34.07
CA THR A 23 -9.08 -0.69 34.82
C THR A 23 -8.99 0.52 33.90
N GLU A 24 -8.26 0.42 32.81
CA GLU A 24 -8.13 1.45 31.77
C GLU A 24 -9.34 1.52 30.81
N GLY A 25 -10.33 0.62 31.01
CA GLY A 25 -11.52 0.60 30.15
C GLY A 25 -11.29 0.00 28.74
N LYS A 26 -10.10 -0.57 28.49
CA LYS A 26 -9.76 -1.17 27.19
C LYS A 26 -10.46 -2.51 26.95
N ILE A 27 -10.83 -3.22 27.99
CA ILE A 27 -11.59 -4.48 27.94
C ILE A 27 -12.68 -4.49 29.02
N SER A 28 -13.78 -5.18 28.73
CA SER A 28 -14.86 -5.36 29.72
C SER A 28 -14.83 -6.76 30.33
N ALA A 29 -15.04 -6.83 31.64
CA ALA A 29 -15.19 -8.09 32.35
C ALA A 29 -16.55 -8.17 33.03
N THR A 30 -17.17 -9.33 32.95
CA THR A 30 -18.39 -9.67 33.72
C THR A 30 -18.01 -10.59 34.86
N LYS A 31 -18.54 -10.36 36.08
CA LYS A 31 -18.35 -11.28 37.22
C LYS A 31 -19.47 -12.29 37.25
N THR A 32 -19.13 -13.57 37.40
CA THR A 32 -20.11 -14.61 37.65
C THR A 32 -20.68 -14.48 39.08
N LYS A 33 -21.78 -15.17 39.39
CA LYS A 33 -22.37 -15.20 40.75
C LYS A 33 -21.36 -15.61 41.84
N GLY A 34 -20.32 -16.40 41.47
CA GLY A 34 -19.23 -16.79 42.36
C GLY A 34 -18.03 -15.83 42.36
N GLY A 35 -18.16 -14.61 41.81
CA GLY A 35 -17.11 -13.58 41.82
C GLY A 35 -16.00 -13.75 40.80
N HIS A 36 -16.05 -14.82 39.99
CA HIS A 36 -15.01 -15.05 38.96
C HIS A 36 -15.19 -14.15 37.74
N ARG A 37 -14.12 -13.50 37.30
CA ARG A 37 -14.11 -12.65 36.09
C ARG A 37 -14.25 -13.51 34.84
N ARG A 38 -15.05 -13.02 33.90
CA ARG A 38 -15.18 -13.50 32.52
C ARG A 38 -15.00 -12.32 31.57
N TYR A 39 -14.08 -12.50 30.65
CA TYR A 39 -13.78 -11.46 29.63
C TYR A 39 -14.44 -11.83 28.30
N ASN A 40 -14.99 -10.84 27.63
CA ASN A 40 -15.27 -10.98 26.20
C ASN A 40 -13.96 -10.91 25.43
N MET A 41 -13.90 -11.48 24.23
CA MET A 41 -12.77 -11.26 23.35
C MET A 41 -12.69 -9.74 23.11
N PRO A 42 -11.58 -9.07 23.46
CA PRO A 42 -11.47 -7.68 23.10
C PRO A 42 -11.48 -7.61 21.56
N THR A 43 -12.41 -6.90 21.02
CA THR A 43 -12.37 -6.47 19.63
C THR A 43 -11.35 -5.33 19.55
N PHE A 44 -10.08 -5.70 19.44
CA PHE A 44 -9.06 -4.71 19.10
C PHE A 44 -9.38 -4.21 17.69
N GLY A 45 -9.97 -3.06 17.58
CA GLY A 45 -10.25 -2.41 16.32
C GLY A 45 -11.70 -2.36 15.84
N ASN A 46 -12.70 -2.77 16.64
CA ASN A 46 -14.10 -2.59 16.31
C ASN A 46 -14.88 -1.78 17.36
N GLU A 47 -14.26 -0.81 18.00
CA GLU A 47 -14.99 0.43 18.23
C GLU A 47 -15.07 1.04 16.84
N GLU A 48 -16.28 1.18 16.28
CA GLU A 48 -16.46 2.06 15.13
C GLU A 48 -15.84 3.38 15.56
N PRO A 49 -14.71 3.81 14.96
CA PRO A 49 -14.11 5.06 15.36
C PRO A 49 -15.18 6.10 15.15
N SER A 50 -15.50 6.91 16.17
CA SER A 50 -16.45 8.02 16.12
C SER A 50 -16.01 9.13 15.14
N TYR A 51 -15.05 8.83 14.28
CA TYR A 51 -14.61 9.67 13.18
C TYR A 51 -15.53 9.42 11.97
N PRO A 52 -16.05 10.48 11.37
CA PRO A 52 -16.81 10.34 10.14
C PRO A 52 -15.92 9.64 9.11
N HIS A 53 -16.35 8.45 8.69
CA HIS A 53 -15.67 7.72 7.62
C HIS A 53 -15.66 8.60 6.36
N ARG A 54 -14.48 8.80 5.79
CA ARG A 54 -14.30 9.61 4.58
C ARG A 54 -14.58 8.77 3.34
N CYS A 55 -15.31 9.37 2.41
CA CYS A 55 -15.51 8.84 1.07
C CYS A 55 -14.69 9.72 0.11
N ILE A 56 -13.85 9.09 -0.72
CA ILE A 56 -12.88 9.77 -1.57
C ILE A 56 -13.16 9.44 -3.02
N ALA A 57 -13.15 10.45 -3.90
CA ALA A 57 -13.12 10.26 -5.33
C ALA A 57 -11.71 10.61 -5.83
N TYR A 58 -11.03 9.62 -6.42
CA TYR A 58 -9.63 9.76 -6.80
C TYR A 58 -9.47 9.85 -8.31
N ALA A 59 -8.72 10.88 -8.75
CA ALA A 59 -8.38 11.13 -10.14
C ALA A 59 -6.86 11.11 -10.35
N ARG A 60 -6.41 10.66 -11.52
CA ARG A 60 -4.98 10.64 -11.85
C ARG A 60 -4.73 10.81 -13.34
N VAL A 61 -3.66 11.54 -13.66
CA VAL A 61 -3.04 11.56 -14.98
C VAL A 61 -1.54 11.28 -14.87
N SER A 62 -0.93 10.81 -15.96
CA SER A 62 0.48 10.40 -15.95
C SER A 62 1.44 11.60 -15.96
N SER A 63 1.05 12.74 -16.55
CA SER A 63 1.92 13.90 -16.73
C SER A 63 1.19 15.24 -16.62
N GLN A 64 1.94 16.30 -16.39
CA GLN A 64 1.44 17.69 -16.37
C GLN A 64 0.76 18.12 -17.70
N LYS A 65 1.16 17.52 -18.82
CA LYS A 65 0.55 17.82 -20.14
C LYS A 65 -0.92 17.40 -20.20
N GLN A 66 -1.33 16.46 -19.35
CA GLN A 66 -2.70 15.94 -19.27
C GLN A 66 -3.55 16.65 -18.17
N LYS A 67 -3.15 17.87 -17.78
CA LYS A 67 -3.87 18.60 -16.71
C LYS A 67 -5.35 18.85 -17.07
N ALA A 68 -5.65 19.16 -18.34
CA ALA A 68 -7.02 19.32 -18.79
C ALA A 68 -7.85 18.03 -18.67
N ASP A 69 -7.23 16.86 -18.87
CA ASP A 69 -7.87 15.56 -18.68
C ASP A 69 -8.14 15.29 -17.19
N LEU A 70 -7.19 15.67 -16.34
CA LEU A 70 -7.37 15.57 -14.88
C LEU A 70 -8.56 16.43 -14.42
N GLU A 71 -8.68 17.65 -14.91
CA GLU A 71 -9.79 18.54 -14.58
C GLU A 71 -11.13 17.96 -15.04
N ARG A 72 -11.21 17.35 -16.24
CA ARG A 72 -12.40 16.65 -16.71
C ARG A 72 -12.76 15.45 -15.84
N GLN A 73 -11.77 14.64 -15.42
CA GLN A 73 -11.99 13.53 -14.50
C GLN A 73 -12.52 14.03 -13.15
N ILE A 74 -11.95 15.08 -12.60
CA ILE A 74 -12.40 15.68 -11.33
C ILE A 74 -13.84 16.18 -11.45
N GLU A 75 -14.18 16.89 -12.51
CA GLU A 75 -15.54 17.40 -12.74
C GLU A 75 -16.56 16.27 -12.89
N PHE A 76 -16.22 15.22 -13.65
CA PHE A 76 -17.03 14.00 -13.76
C PHE A 76 -17.27 13.34 -12.42
N LEU A 77 -16.22 13.14 -11.61
CA LEU A 77 -16.34 12.53 -10.29
C LEU A 77 -17.15 13.42 -9.35
N ARG A 78 -16.94 14.74 -9.37
CA ARG A 78 -17.68 15.70 -8.52
C ARG A 78 -19.17 15.74 -8.85
N SER A 79 -19.54 15.69 -10.13
CA SER A 79 -20.94 15.68 -10.55
C SER A 79 -21.66 14.42 -10.10
N ARG A 80 -20.97 13.28 -10.07
CA ARG A 80 -21.57 11.99 -9.74
C ARG A 80 -21.51 11.67 -8.23
N PHE A 81 -20.50 12.20 -7.54
CA PHE A 81 -20.24 11.98 -6.11
C PHE A 81 -20.02 13.32 -5.39
N PRO A 82 -21.05 14.18 -5.29
CA PRO A 82 -20.89 15.55 -4.78
C PRO A 82 -20.48 15.61 -3.30
N THR A 83 -20.69 14.53 -2.54
CA THR A 83 -20.35 14.44 -1.12
C THR A 83 -18.95 13.84 -0.87
N TYR A 84 -18.26 13.38 -1.93
CA TYR A 84 -16.95 12.76 -1.81
C TYR A 84 -15.86 13.82 -1.86
N GLU A 85 -14.83 13.63 -1.06
CA GLU A 85 -13.63 14.43 -1.13
C GLU A 85 -12.81 14.07 -2.37
N ILE A 86 -12.40 15.07 -3.13
CA ILE A 86 -11.57 14.86 -4.32
C ILE A 86 -10.10 14.84 -3.92
N ILE A 87 -9.43 13.75 -4.23
CA ILE A 87 -7.96 13.64 -4.17
C ILE A 87 -7.45 13.35 -5.58
N SER A 88 -6.39 14.04 -5.98
CA SER A 88 -5.81 13.86 -7.32
C SER A 88 -4.30 13.85 -7.30
N ASP A 89 -3.71 13.09 -8.23
CA ASP A 89 -2.27 13.02 -8.43
C ASP A 89 -1.90 13.22 -9.91
N ILE A 90 -0.72 13.79 -10.13
CA ILE A 90 -0.05 13.79 -11.42
C ILE A 90 1.19 12.90 -11.29
N GLY A 91 1.17 11.75 -11.92
CA GLY A 91 2.24 10.77 -11.86
C GLY A 91 1.82 9.43 -12.47
N SER A 92 2.82 8.63 -12.85
CA SER A 92 2.60 7.32 -13.46
C SER A 92 1.82 6.36 -12.55
N GLY A 93 1.04 5.47 -13.14
CA GLY A 93 0.30 4.41 -12.45
C GLY A 93 1.19 3.39 -11.73
N ILE A 94 2.47 3.30 -12.09
CA ILE A 94 3.48 2.46 -11.42
C ILE A 94 4.18 3.16 -10.25
N ASN A 95 3.97 4.46 -10.09
CA ASN A 95 4.55 5.21 -8.98
C ASN A 95 3.66 5.13 -7.74
N PHE A 96 4.00 4.27 -6.81
CA PHE A 96 3.30 4.13 -5.52
C PHE A 96 3.65 5.24 -4.51
N LYS A 97 4.61 6.14 -4.80
CA LYS A 97 4.98 7.27 -3.92
C LYS A 97 4.14 8.53 -4.17
N ARG A 98 3.04 8.44 -4.91
CA ARG A 98 2.10 9.54 -5.14
C ARG A 98 1.48 9.99 -3.82
N LYS A 99 1.47 11.29 -3.57
CA LYS A 99 1.02 11.86 -2.29
C LYS A 99 -0.46 11.57 -2.01
N GLY A 100 -1.32 11.71 -3.02
CA GLY A 100 -2.74 11.41 -2.89
C GLY A 100 -3.01 9.94 -2.62
N LEU A 101 -2.35 9.03 -3.35
CA LEU A 101 -2.47 7.59 -3.10
C LEU A 101 -2.02 7.21 -1.69
N LEU A 102 -0.87 7.74 -1.22
CA LEU A 102 -0.38 7.47 0.13
C LEU A 102 -1.34 8.01 1.18
N SER A 103 -1.91 9.20 1.00
CA SER A 103 -2.89 9.75 1.95
C SER A 103 -4.17 8.90 2.05
N ILE A 104 -4.61 8.31 0.93
CA ILE A 104 -5.74 7.37 0.91
C ILE A 104 -5.40 6.09 1.66
N LEU A 105 -4.20 5.53 1.45
CA LEU A 105 -3.72 4.35 2.18
C LEU A 105 -3.62 4.63 3.68
N ASP A 106 -3.09 5.78 4.08
CA ASP A 106 -3.00 6.19 5.49
C ASP A 106 -4.39 6.27 6.13
N LEU A 107 -5.38 6.82 5.43
CA LEU A 107 -6.77 6.87 5.91
C LEU A 107 -7.36 5.47 6.05
N ALA A 108 -7.09 4.57 5.10
CA ALA A 108 -7.52 3.18 5.18
C ALA A 108 -6.89 2.47 6.39
N MET A 109 -5.58 2.58 6.55
CA MET A 109 -4.84 1.97 7.67
C MET A 109 -5.27 2.50 9.04
N GLN A 110 -5.76 3.75 9.09
CA GLN A 110 -6.34 4.35 10.31
C GLN A 110 -7.82 3.98 10.53
N GLY A 111 -8.44 3.19 9.64
CA GLY A 111 -9.87 2.87 9.71
C GLY A 111 -10.79 4.08 9.48
N LYS A 112 -10.29 5.14 8.86
CA LYS A 112 -11.04 6.40 8.61
C LYS A 112 -11.61 6.49 7.20
N LEU A 113 -11.34 5.50 6.36
CA LEU A 113 -11.81 5.44 4.97
C LEU A 113 -13.00 4.50 4.88
N LYS A 114 -14.05 4.92 4.19
CA LYS A 114 -15.22 4.10 3.87
C LYS A 114 -15.18 3.58 2.45
N ASP A 115 -14.99 4.48 1.50
CA ASP A 115 -15.02 4.16 0.08
C ASP A 115 -14.08 5.03 -0.72
N VAL A 116 -13.46 4.43 -1.75
CA VAL A 116 -12.69 5.12 -2.77
C VAL A 116 -13.29 4.86 -4.13
N VAL A 117 -13.73 5.91 -4.81
CA VAL A 117 -14.25 5.85 -6.16
C VAL A 117 -13.19 6.27 -7.16
N VAL A 118 -13.01 5.47 -8.21
CA VAL A 118 -12.13 5.76 -9.34
C VAL A 118 -12.86 5.53 -10.66
N ALA A 119 -12.56 6.34 -11.67
CA ALA A 119 -13.15 6.16 -12.99
C ALA A 119 -12.76 4.80 -13.61
N HIS A 120 -11.50 4.40 -13.44
CA HIS A 120 -10.95 3.14 -13.92
C HIS A 120 -9.89 2.62 -12.94
N LYS A 121 -9.71 1.29 -12.83
CA LYS A 121 -8.76 0.67 -11.87
C LYS A 121 -7.31 1.14 -12.05
N ASP A 122 -6.90 1.44 -13.28
CA ASP A 122 -5.56 1.92 -13.59
C ASP A 122 -5.31 3.36 -13.12
N ARG A 123 -6.36 4.12 -12.77
CA ARG A 123 -6.21 5.42 -12.10
C ARG A 123 -5.66 5.24 -10.69
N LEU A 124 -6.06 4.18 -10.01
CA LEU A 124 -5.53 3.87 -8.68
C LEU A 124 -4.09 3.33 -8.78
N CYS A 125 -3.88 2.26 -9.55
CA CYS A 125 -2.55 1.71 -9.82
C CYS A 125 -2.56 0.89 -11.12
N ARG A 126 -1.40 0.79 -11.77
CA ARG A 126 -1.24 0.01 -13.00
C ARG A 126 -1.06 -1.48 -12.71
N PHE A 127 -0.34 -1.80 -11.63
CA PHE A 127 -0.08 -3.17 -11.18
C PHE A 127 -0.40 -3.29 -9.70
N GLY A 128 -0.72 -4.51 -9.25
CA GLY A 128 -0.97 -4.79 -7.84
C GLY A 128 -2.30 -4.23 -7.31
N PHE A 129 -3.29 -4.01 -8.19
CA PHE A 129 -4.63 -3.58 -7.78
C PHE A 129 -5.23 -4.53 -6.75
N GLU A 130 -5.05 -5.83 -6.94
CA GLU A 130 -5.55 -6.88 -6.05
C GLU A 130 -4.97 -6.77 -4.63
N ILE A 131 -3.72 -6.30 -4.50
CA ILE A 131 -3.09 -6.04 -3.20
C ILE A 131 -3.75 -4.86 -2.52
N LEU A 132 -4.00 -3.77 -3.23
CA LEU A 132 -4.69 -2.59 -2.69
C LEU A 132 -6.13 -2.92 -2.30
N ASP A 133 -6.86 -3.64 -3.14
CA ASP A 133 -8.22 -4.09 -2.86
C ASP A 133 -8.26 -4.97 -1.61
N HIS A 134 -7.32 -5.89 -1.46
CA HIS A 134 -7.20 -6.72 -0.26
C HIS A 134 -6.95 -5.90 1.00
N ILE A 135 -6.02 -4.93 0.95
CA ILE A 135 -5.72 -4.04 2.08
C ILE A 135 -6.97 -3.22 2.45
N PHE A 136 -7.66 -2.63 1.48
CA PHE A 136 -8.83 -1.81 1.75
C PHE A 136 -9.96 -2.64 2.36
N ARG A 137 -10.26 -3.81 1.82
CA ARG A 137 -11.24 -4.74 2.42
C ARG A 137 -10.87 -5.15 3.83
N TYR A 138 -9.57 -5.42 4.07
CA TYR A 138 -9.10 -5.77 5.42
C TYR A 138 -9.30 -4.63 6.43
N THR A 139 -9.17 -3.38 5.99
CA THR A 139 -9.41 -2.19 6.82
C THR A 139 -10.87 -1.75 6.88
N GLY A 140 -11.79 -2.46 6.21
CA GLY A 140 -13.21 -2.14 6.18
C GLY A 140 -13.60 -1.10 5.12
N ALA A 141 -12.66 -0.69 4.26
CA ALA A 141 -12.93 0.21 3.14
C ALA A 141 -13.27 -0.56 1.85
N THR A 142 -13.94 0.11 0.92
CA THR A 142 -14.27 -0.42 -0.41
C THR A 142 -13.60 0.39 -1.52
N ILE A 143 -13.40 -0.25 -2.68
CA ILE A 143 -13.00 0.43 -3.92
C ILE A 143 -14.14 0.27 -4.93
N THR A 144 -14.67 1.40 -5.39
CA THR A 144 -15.72 1.45 -6.42
C THR A 144 -15.10 1.89 -7.74
N ILE A 145 -15.19 1.06 -8.78
CA ILE A 145 -14.69 1.33 -10.13
C ILE A 145 -15.90 1.62 -11.03
N LEU A 146 -15.87 2.75 -11.74
CA LEU A 146 -17.00 3.19 -12.57
C LEU A 146 -16.97 2.61 -13.98
N GLU A 147 -15.84 2.03 -14.44
CA GLU A 147 -15.66 1.46 -15.79
C GLU A 147 -16.05 2.41 -16.93
N ASP A 148 -15.78 3.71 -16.79
CA ASP A 148 -16.06 4.68 -17.85
C ASP A 148 -15.03 4.52 -18.97
N SER A 149 -15.48 3.93 -20.09
CA SER A 149 -14.67 3.44 -21.21
C SER A 149 -14.17 4.53 -22.17
N LYS A 150 -14.23 5.80 -21.81
CA LYS A 150 -13.85 6.91 -22.71
C LYS A 150 -12.36 7.23 -22.71
N ASP A 151 -11.63 6.79 -21.71
CA ASP A 151 -10.17 6.99 -21.63
C ASP A 151 -9.47 5.72 -22.15
N ASP A 152 -8.74 5.83 -23.25
CA ASP A 152 -7.91 4.73 -23.77
C ASP A 152 -6.67 4.56 -22.87
N PRO A 153 -6.56 3.48 -22.09
CA PRO A 153 -5.44 3.27 -21.19
C PRO A 153 -4.14 2.87 -21.90
N THR A 154 -4.18 2.63 -23.22
CA THR A 154 -3.05 2.07 -23.99
C THR A 154 -1.91 3.07 -24.14
N GLU A 155 -2.18 4.36 -24.30
CA GLU A 155 -1.14 5.38 -24.38
C GLU A 155 -0.35 5.54 -23.09
N ASP A 156 -1.06 5.56 -21.98
CA ASP A 156 -0.44 5.65 -20.65
C ASP A 156 0.34 4.38 -20.31
N LEU A 157 -0.15 3.21 -20.71
CA LEU A 157 0.54 1.92 -20.53
C LEU A 157 1.87 1.90 -21.31
N SER A 158 1.86 2.34 -22.56
CA SER A 158 3.08 2.40 -23.37
C SER A 158 4.14 3.31 -22.75
N LYS A 159 3.75 4.46 -22.21
CA LYS A 159 4.65 5.38 -21.50
C LYS A 159 5.21 4.76 -20.21
N ASP A 160 4.36 4.06 -19.45
CA ASP A 160 4.76 3.38 -18.23
C ASP A 160 5.78 2.26 -18.54
N ILE A 161 5.57 1.44 -19.57
CA ILE A 161 6.51 0.40 -20.03
C ILE A 161 7.84 1.00 -20.46
N MET A 162 7.81 2.08 -21.27
CA MET A 162 9.03 2.76 -21.71
C MET A 162 9.82 3.34 -20.51
N SER A 163 9.15 3.83 -19.50
CA SER A 163 9.78 4.29 -18.26
C SER A 163 10.50 3.15 -17.53
N ILE A 164 9.88 1.98 -17.42
CA ILE A 164 10.49 0.79 -16.79
C ILE A 164 11.73 0.36 -17.59
N ILE A 165 11.62 0.26 -18.92
CA ILE A 165 12.72 -0.15 -19.80
C ILE A 165 13.88 0.84 -19.68
N THR A 166 13.61 2.14 -19.65
CA THR A 166 14.64 3.19 -19.52
C THR A 166 15.41 3.06 -18.19
N VAL A 167 14.69 2.90 -17.09
CA VAL A 167 15.33 2.70 -15.75
C VAL A 167 16.13 1.42 -15.70
N PHE A 168 15.62 0.33 -16.26
CA PHE A 168 16.33 -0.95 -16.32
C PHE A 168 17.61 -0.83 -17.17
N SER A 169 17.51 -0.26 -18.38
CA SER A 169 18.64 -0.04 -19.28
C SER A 169 19.73 0.82 -18.64
N ALA A 170 19.34 1.91 -17.98
CA ALA A 170 20.29 2.79 -17.30
C ALA A 170 21.05 2.06 -16.18
N ARG A 171 20.35 1.23 -15.39
CA ARG A 171 21.00 0.41 -14.33
C ARG A 171 21.90 -0.67 -14.92
N TYR A 172 21.46 -1.34 -15.96
CA TYR A 172 22.23 -2.41 -16.61
C TYR A 172 23.53 -1.88 -17.24
N HIS A 173 23.50 -0.74 -17.91
CA HIS A 173 24.69 -0.09 -18.47
C HIS A 173 25.59 0.52 -17.41
N GLY A 174 25.02 1.07 -16.33
CA GLY A 174 25.79 1.58 -15.20
C GLY A 174 26.56 0.48 -14.45
N SER A 175 25.94 -0.70 -14.26
CA SER A 175 26.59 -1.85 -13.64
C SER A 175 27.75 -2.41 -14.49
N ARG A 176 27.64 -2.39 -15.83
CA ARG A 176 28.73 -2.82 -16.73
C ARG A 176 29.94 -1.89 -16.65
N LYS A 177 29.76 -0.58 -16.58
CA LYS A 177 30.85 0.38 -16.42
C LYS A 177 31.61 0.18 -15.12
N TYR A 178 30.90 -0.03 -14.02
CA TYR A 178 31.51 -0.29 -12.72
C TYR A 178 32.34 -1.57 -12.67
N ASN A 179 31.87 -2.65 -13.33
CA ASN A 179 32.62 -3.92 -13.40
C ASN A 179 33.83 -3.85 -14.35
N GLN A 180 33.81 -3.00 -15.39
CA GLN A 180 34.98 -2.79 -16.24
C GLN A 180 36.08 -1.96 -15.53
N GLU A 181 35.68 -0.94 -14.78
CA GLU A 181 36.65 -0.10 -14.02
C GLU A 181 37.28 -0.85 -12.83
N ASN A 182 36.65 -1.88 -12.29
CA ASN A 182 37.17 -2.69 -11.17
C ASN A 182 37.72 -4.07 -11.62
N GLY A 183 37.60 -4.45 -12.88
CA GLY A 183 38.06 -5.73 -13.43
C GLY A 183 39.49 -5.65 -14.00
N ASP A 184 40.03 -4.47 -14.27
CA ASP A 184 41.34 -4.28 -14.85
C ASP A 184 42.51 -4.25 -13.81
N SER A 185 42.23 -4.57 -12.55
CA SER A 185 43.22 -4.54 -11.46
C SER A 185 43.58 -5.90 -10.86
N GLU A 186 43.09 -7.03 -11.42
CA GLU A 186 43.40 -8.37 -10.86
C GLU A 186 44.08 -9.35 -11.82
N ASP A 187 44.64 -8.93 -12.96
CA ASP A 187 45.37 -9.82 -13.89
C ASP A 187 46.88 -9.45 -14.04
N GLU A 188 47.56 -9.20 -12.94
CA GLU A 188 49.05 -9.26 -12.87
C GLU A 188 49.43 -10.12 -11.68
N ASP A 189 49.55 -11.44 -11.89
CA ASP A 189 50.49 -12.37 -11.29
C ASP A 189 50.06 -13.85 -11.52
N ILE A 190 50.21 -14.33 -12.75
CA ILE A 190 50.35 -15.76 -13.00
C ILE A 190 51.75 -16.02 -13.48
N PRO A 191 52.65 -16.65 -12.70
CA PRO A 191 53.96 -17.04 -13.17
C PRO A 191 53.85 -18.13 -14.23
N LYS A 192 54.43 -17.86 -15.39
CA LYS A 192 54.53 -18.87 -16.49
C LYS A 192 55.34 -20.06 -16.01
N PRO A 193 54.92 -21.30 -16.28
CA PRO A 193 55.69 -22.48 -16.01
C PRO A 193 56.95 -22.51 -16.92
N SER A 194 58.10 -22.58 -16.33
CA SER A 194 59.39 -22.77 -16.96
C SER A 194 59.41 -24.09 -17.72
N THR A 195 59.59 -24.01 -19.02
CA THR A 195 59.98 -25.10 -19.89
C THR A 195 61.52 -25.28 -19.75
N GLU A 196 61.93 -26.26 -18.98
CA GLU A 196 63.20 -26.99 -19.14
C GLU A 196 62.80 -28.43 -19.38
N GLY A 197 63.20 -29.13 -20.42
CA GLY A 197 64.40 -29.22 -21.21
C GLY A 197 64.73 -30.68 -21.26
N SER A 198 64.75 -31.18 -22.45
CA SER A 198 65.63 -32.26 -23.00
C SER A 198 66.10 -33.40 -22.09
N ILE A 199 65.82 -34.57 -22.38
CA ILE A 199 66.70 -35.55 -23.13
C ILE A 199 65.85 -36.80 -23.37
#